data_3e3893c7429284b06f127db512abc908
#
_entry.id   3e3893c7429284b06f127db512abc908
#
_cell.length_a   1.000
_cell.length_b   1.000
_cell.length_c   1.000
_cell.angle_alpha   90.00
_cell.angle_beta   90.00
_cell.angle_gamma   90.00
#
_symmetry.space_group_name_H-M   'P 1'
#
loop_
_entity.id
_entity.type
_entity.pdbx_description
1 polymer ?
#
loop_
_entity_poly.entity_id
_entity_poly.type
_entity_poly.pdbx_seq_one_letter_code
_entity_poly.pdbx_strand_id
1 'polypeptide(L)'
;MTQHSIASFNLSGKVALVTGGASGIGMGIATALAEAGAIVVIADIDEAKANREVAALIEAGHRAGAVHIDLADEASIVRGCAEVVARYGTPWVLVNNAGLQDRQLLLDGTAEEWDRMNKVNARGPFLMTREIARAMVAAGQGGRIVNIASAALVGSIVKGLAAYVGSKGALFALSRASALELVEYGITVNTVLPGGVATPGAIAAKGPPVEGPARRRPPLGMCEPCDIGAAALFFATPAARYITNQVLAVDGGFSVT
;
A
#
# COMPACT_ATOMS: atom_id res chain seq x y z
N MET A 1 16.19 -33.71 -11.39
CA MET A 1 15.19 -33.50 -10.30
C MET A 1 15.42 -32.09 -9.76
N THR A 2 14.55 -31.14 -10.09
CA THR A 2 14.61 -29.81 -9.50
C THR A 2 14.22 -29.95 -8.03
N GLN A 3 15.17 -29.68 -7.12
CA GLN A 3 14.85 -29.54 -5.70
C GLN A 3 13.79 -28.45 -5.56
N HIS A 4 12.58 -28.83 -5.19
CA HIS A 4 11.55 -27.89 -4.78
C HIS A 4 11.96 -27.35 -3.40
N SER A 5 12.81 -26.32 -3.38
CA SER A 5 13.08 -25.59 -2.15
C SER A 5 11.82 -24.87 -1.71
N ILE A 6 11.55 -24.84 -0.40
CA ILE A 6 10.51 -23.98 0.17
C ILE A 6 10.76 -22.55 -0.31
N ALA A 7 9.74 -21.93 -0.93
CA ALA A 7 9.86 -20.59 -1.46
C ALA A 7 10.28 -19.61 -0.36
N SER A 8 11.28 -18.81 -0.65
CA SER A 8 11.90 -17.89 0.33
C SER A 8 11.03 -16.68 0.63
N PHE A 9 11.04 -16.26 1.89
CA PHE A 9 10.55 -14.95 2.33
C PHE A 9 11.64 -13.88 2.28
N ASN A 10 12.82 -14.19 1.77
CA ASN A 10 13.97 -13.30 1.69
C ASN A 10 13.84 -12.33 0.50
N LEU A 11 14.08 -11.05 0.76
CA LEU A 11 14.10 -9.96 -0.22
C LEU A 11 15.49 -9.33 -0.39
N SER A 12 16.57 -10.02 0.03
CA SER A 12 17.93 -9.50 -0.08
C SER A 12 18.26 -9.06 -1.50
N GLY A 13 18.74 -7.81 -1.63
CA GLY A 13 19.06 -7.20 -2.91
C GLY A 13 17.87 -6.73 -3.75
N LYS A 14 16.64 -6.88 -3.27
CA LYS A 14 15.44 -6.37 -3.93
C LYS A 14 15.12 -4.95 -3.44
N VAL A 15 14.71 -4.08 -4.36
CA VAL A 15 14.21 -2.75 -4.04
C VAL A 15 12.70 -2.82 -3.79
N ALA A 16 12.25 -2.22 -2.69
CA ALA A 16 10.85 -2.13 -2.32
C ALA A 16 10.42 -0.67 -2.16
N LEU A 17 9.51 -0.21 -3.00
CA LEU A 17 8.95 1.14 -2.97
C LEU A 17 7.62 1.13 -2.22
N VAL A 18 7.51 1.93 -1.14
CA VAL A 18 6.31 2.02 -0.30
C VAL A 18 5.78 3.44 -0.31
N THR A 19 4.59 3.68 -0.85
CA THR A 19 3.94 4.99 -0.79
C THR A 19 3.30 5.22 0.58
N GLY A 20 3.41 6.44 1.12
CA GLY A 20 2.96 6.75 2.48
C GLY A 20 3.74 5.98 3.55
N GLY A 21 5.00 5.65 3.25
CA GLY A 21 5.85 4.82 4.11
C GLY A 21 6.35 5.53 5.38
N ALA A 22 6.14 6.84 5.49
CA ALA A 22 6.61 7.62 6.63
C ALA A 22 5.71 7.53 7.87
N SER A 23 4.65 6.73 7.88
CA SER A 23 3.78 6.58 9.05
C SER A 23 2.83 5.40 8.99
N GLY A 24 2.27 5.04 10.16
CA GLY A 24 1.17 4.11 10.30
C GLY A 24 1.39 2.78 9.57
N ILE A 25 0.41 2.34 8.79
CA ILE A 25 0.47 1.08 8.03
C ILE A 25 1.70 1.05 7.11
N GLY A 26 1.97 2.17 6.39
CA GLY A 26 3.10 2.24 5.47
C GLY A 26 4.44 2.02 6.14
N MET A 27 4.64 2.57 7.35
CA MET A 27 5.85 2.34 8.14
C MET A 27 5.96 0.89 8.61
N GLY A 28 4.85 0.28 9.08
CA GLY A 28 4.83 -1.15 9.43
C GLY A 28 5.19 -2.05 8.24
N ILE A 29 4.72 -1.71 7.03
CA ILE A 29 5.09 -2.41 5.80
C ILE A 29 6.57 -2.19 5.48
N ALA A 30 7.06 -0.94 5.54
CA ALA A 30 8.45 -0.60 5.27
C ALA A 30 9.40 -1.37 6.19
N THR A 31 9.10 -1.44 7.49
CA THR A 31 9.85 -2.21 8.47
C THR A 31 9.87 -3.71 8.14
N ALA A 32 8.73 -4.33 7.88
CA ALA A 32 8.66 -5.75 7.55
C ALA A 32 9.44 -6.12 6.28
N LEU A 33 9.41 -5.24 5.25
CA LEU A 33 10.20 -5.43 4.03
C LEU A 33 11.70 -5.25 4.28
N ALA A 34 12.09 -4.30 5.14
CA ALA A 34 13.49 -4.07 5.52
C ALA A 34 14.06 -5.25 6.32
N GLU A 35 13.32 -5.78 7.29
CA GLU A 35 13.67 -6.98 8.06
C GLU A 35 13.83 -8.22 7.17
N ALA A 36 13.07 -8.30 6.07
CA ALA A 36 13.23 -9.35 5.05
C ALA A 36 14.44 -9.12 4.12
N GLY A 37 15.22 -8.05 4.32
CA GLY A 37 16.45 -7.74 3.60
C GLY A 37 16.29 -6.85 2.37
N ALA A 38 15.11 -6.27 2.13
CA ALA A 38 14.91 -5.34 1.03
C ALA A 38 15.66 -4.02 1.22
N ILE A 39 15.99 -3.36 0.11
CA ILE A 39 16.33 -1.94 0.08
C ILE A 39 15.00 -1.18 0.04
N VAL A 40 14.59 -0.59 1.15
CA VAL A 40 13.30 0.08 1.25
C VAL A 40 13.40 1.53 0.81
N VAL A 41 12.56 1.94 -0.12
CA VAL A 41 12.40 3.34 -0.52
C VAL A 41 11.04 3.84 -0.05
N ILE A 42 11.04 4.80 0.86
CA ILE A 42 9.85 5.47 1.36
C ILE A 42 9.49 6.60 0.39
N ALA A 43 8.34 6.50 -0.26
CA ALA A 43 7.75 7.60 -1.03
C ALA A 43 6.68 8.28 -0.19
N ASP A 44 6.87 9.56 0.13
CA ASP A 44 5.93 10.32 0.95
C ASP A 44 5.89 11.80 0.51
N ILE A 45 4.78 12.48 0.79
CA ILE A 45 4.65 13.93 0.58
C ILE A 45 5.38 14.71 1.68
N ASP A 46 5.50 14.15 2.88
CA ASP A 46 6.27 14.71 4.00
C ASP A 46 7.71 14.19 3.97
N GLU A 47 8.54 14.87 3.22
CA GLU A 47 9.95 14.52 3.04
C GLU A 47 10.72 14.51 4.38
N ALA A 48 10.44 15.44 5.27
CA ALA A 48 11.11 15.52 6.56
C ALA A 48 10.80 14.30 7.43
N LYS A 49 9.53 13.84 7.40
CA LYS A 49 9.10 12.65 8.10
C LYS A 49 9.69 11.39 7.47
N ALA A 50 9.66 11.28 6.14
CA ALA A 50 10.26 10.17 5.42
C ALA A 50 11.75 10.01 5.75
N ASN A 51 12.50 11.10 5.77
CA ASN A 51 13.93 11.08 6.12
C ASN A 51 14.19 10.66 7.57
N ARG A 52 13.32 11.02 8.54
CA ARG A 52 13.44 10.53 9.93
C ARG A 52 13.25 9.01 10.02
N GLU A 53 12.24 8.47 9.33
CA GLU A 53 11.98 7.03 9.34
C GLU A 53 13.08 6.25 8.61
N VAL A 54 13.61 6.79 7.52
CA VAL A 54 14.79 6.24 6.84
C VAL A 54 16.00 6.19 7.78
N ALA A 55 16.26 7.26 8.53
CA ALA A 55 17.36 7.27 9.50
C ALA A 55 17.19 6.19 10.57
N ALA A 56 15.98 5.99 11.09
CA ALA A 56 15.68 4.94 12.05
C ALA A 56 15.90 3.52 11.47
N LEU A 57 15.47 3.29 10.22
CA LEU A 57 15.73 2.02 9.54
C LEU A 57 17.24 1.77 9.33
N ILE A 58 18.00 2.79 8.98
CA ILE A 58 19.46 2.68 8.81
C ILE A 58 20.14 2.42 10.15
N GLU A 59 19.72 3.09 11.23
CA GLU A 59 20.24 2.86 12.59
C GLU A 59 19.95 1.42 13.06
N ALA A 60 18.82 0.85 12.67
CA ALA A 60 18.48 -0.55 12.90
C ALA A 60 19.25 -1.54 12.00
N GLY A 61 20.17 -1.07 11.15
CA GLY A 61 21.03 -1.89 10.28
C GLY A 61 20.44 -2.23 8.92
N HIS A 62 19.32 -1.61 8.53
CA HIS A 62 18.67 -1.85 7.24
C HIS A 62 19.14 -0.87 6.17
N ARG A 63 18.85 -1.19 4.90
CA ARG A 63 19.10 -0.32 3.75
C ARG A 63 17.83 0.40 3.38
N ALA A 64 17.81 1.72 3.48
CA ALA A 64 16.64 2.52 3.20
C ALA A 64 16.99 3.84 2.51
N GLY A 65 16.00 4.45 1.87
CA GLY A 65 16.07 5.78 1.30
C GLY A 65 14.68 6.42 1.19
N ALA A 66 14.62 7.71 0.89
CA ALA A 66 13.38 8.43 0.69
C ALA A 66 13.36 9.15 -0.65
N VAL A 67 12.15 9.31 -1.20
CA VAL A 67 11.84 10.11 -2.39
C VAL A 67 10.53 10.86 -2.14
N HIS A 68 10.52 12.16 -2.47
CA HIS A 68 9.31 12.97 -2.38
C HIS A 68 8.35 12.61 -3.52
N ILE A 69 7.12 12.19 -3.21
CA ILE A 69 6.05 11.95 -4.18
C ILE A 69 4.73 12.46 -3.63
N ASP A 70 4.12 13.42 -4.34
CA ASP A 70 2.72 13.81 -4.16
C ASP A 70 1.84 12.99 -5.11
N LEU A 71 1.00 12.10 -4.57
CA LEU A 71 0.09 11.27 -5.35
C LEU A 71 -1.05 12.05 -6.03
N ALA A 72 -1.29 13.29 -5.65
CA ALA A 72 -2.24 14.16 -6.32
C ALA A 72 -1.66 14.81 -7.59
N ASP A 73 -0.33 14.82 -7.75
CA ASP A 73 0.40 15.42 -8.88
C ASP A 73 1.07 14.36 -9.76
N GLU A 74 0.59 14.19 -11.00
CA GLU A 74 1.18 13.24 -11.96
C GLU A 74 2.65 13.54 -12.27
N ALA A 75 3.02 14.81 -12.39
CA ALA A 75 4.40 15.19 -12.65
C ALA A 75 5.33 14.82 -11.49
N SER A 76 4.87 14.95 -10.24
CA SER A 76 5.57 14.49 -9.05
C SER A 76 5.77 12.97 -9.07
N ILE A 77 4.71 12.21 -9.42
CA ILE A 77 4.79 10.74 -9.52
C ILE A 77 5.82 10.32 -10.56
N VAL A 78 5.74 10.88 -11.77
CA VAL A 78 6.66 10.51 -12.87
C VAL A 78 8.11 10.82 -12.50
N ARG A 79 8.39 12.01 -11.97
CA ARG A 79 9.75 12.38 -11.53
C ARG A 79 10.23 11.48 -10.39
N GLY A 80 9.38 11.26 -9.36
CA GLY A 80 9.74 10.43 -8.21
C GLY A 80 10.01 8.98 -8.59
N CYS A 81 9.20 8.38 -9.47
CA CYS A 81 9.44 7.02 -9.96
C CYS A 81 10.75 6.92 -10.75
N ALA A 82 11.05 7.91 -11.61
CA ALA A 82 12.31 7.96 -12.34
C ALA A 82 13.50 8.11 -11.39
N GLU A 83 13.39 8.94 -10.34
CA GLU A 83 14.41 9.10 -9.30
C GLU A 83 14.66 7.79 -8.53
N VAL A 84 13.58 7.06 -8.16
CA VAL A 84 13.73 5.74 -7.51
C VAL A 84 14.54 4.80 -8.38
N VAL A 85 14.18 4.68 -9.66
CA VAL A 85 14.90 3.79 -10.60
C VAL A 85 16.37 4.20 -10.76
N ALA A 86 16.64 5.49 -10.88
CA ALA A 86 18.01 6.02 -11.06
C ALA A 86 18.90 5.81 -9.84
N ARG A 87 18.35 5.99 -8.62
CA ARG A 87 19.15 5.96 -7.37
C ARG A 87 19.26 4.58 -6.75
N TYR A 88 18.22 3.77 -6.86
CA TYR A 88 18.09 2.50 -6.12
C TYR A 88 17.97 1.29 -7.06
N GLY A 89 17.76 1.51 -8.34
CA GLY A 89 17.44 0.47 -9.31
C GLY A 89 15.94 0.20 -9.45
N THR A 90 15.57 -0.68 -10.38
CA THR A 90 14.18 -1.02 -10.63
C THR A 90 13.55 -1.70 -9.41
N PRO A 91 12.44 -1.15 -8.87
CA PRO A 91 11.73 -1.80 -7.77
C PRO A 91 11.26 -3.20 -8.16
N TRP A 92 11.57 -4.18 -7.30
CA TRP A 92 10.96 -5.49 -7.32
C TRP A 92 9.57 -5.49 -6.67
N VAL A 93 9.38 -4.62 -5.66
CA VAL A 93 8.11 -4.47 -4.94
C VAL A 93 7.62 -3.03 -5.08
N LEU A 94 6.35 -2.87 -5.43
CA LEU A 94 5.59 -1.63 -5.25
C LEU A 94 4.47 -1.89 -4.24
N VAL A 95 4.39 -1.08 -3.18
CA VAL A 95 3.26 -1.07 -2.26
C VAL A 95 2.52 0.26 -2.39
N ASN A 96 1.32 0.22 -2.95
CA ASN A 96 0.39 1.34 -2.99
C ASN A 96 -0.38 1.40 -1.67
N ASN A 97 0.17 2.11 -0.69
CA ASN A 97 -0.39 2.23 0.65
C ASN A 97 -0.94 3.63 0.96
N ALA A 98 -0.29 4.69 0.50
CA ALA A 98 -0.72 6.06 0.81
C ALA A 98 -2.20 6.29 0.51
N GLY A 99 -2.86 7.03 1.39
CA GLY A 99 -4.27 7.35 1.20
C GLY A 99 -4.82 8.31 2.24
N LEU A 100 -5.91 8.95 1.88
CA LEU A 100 -6.72 9.82 2.73
C LEU A 100 -7.95 9.05 3.23
N GLN A 101 -8.47 9.42 4.41
CA GLN A 101 -9.63 8.75 5.04
C GLN A 101 -10.58 9.78 5.69
N ASP A 102 -10.63 11.01 5.19
CA ASP A 102 -11.56 12.00 5.71
C ASP A 102 -13.01 11.57 5.48
N ARG A 103 -13.90 12.03 6.35
CA ARG A 103 -15.33 11.68 6.34
C ARG A 103 -16.17 12.89 5.99
N GLN A 104 -17.18 12.67 5.14
CA GLN A 104 -18.21 13.65 4.81
C GLN A 104 -19.53 12.90 4.61
N LEU A 105 -20.60 13.32 5.28
CA LEU A 105 -21.91 12.68 5.08
C LEU A 105 -22.32 12.77 3.62
N LEU A 106 -22.99 11.75 3.12
CA LEU A 106 -23.33 11.66 1.69
C LEU A 106 -24.10 12.87 1.17
N LEU A 107 -25.06 13.38 1.96
CA LEU A 107 -25.89 14.53 1.57
C LEU A 107 -25.15 15.87 1.63
N ASP A 108 -24.04 15.92 2.38
CA ASP A 108 -23.19 17.11 2.52
C ASP A 108 -21.92 16.99 1.67
N GLY A 109 -21.78 15.87 0.96
CA GLY A 109 -20.60 15.53 0.17
C GLY A 109 -20.40 16.49 -1.00
N THR A 110 -19.17 16.99 -1.16
CA THR A 110 -18.82 17.90 -2.26
C THR A 110 -18.01 17.19 -3.34
N ALA A 111 -18.08 17.68 -4.58
CA ALA A 111 -17.30 17.16 -5.69
C ALA A 111 -15.79 17.35 -5.43
N GLU A 112 -15.39 18.46 -4.81
CA GLU A 112 -13.99 18.75 -4.48
C GLU A 112 -13.40 17.72 -3.53
N GLU A 113 -14.14 17.30 -2.50
CA GLU A 113 -13.67 16.27 -1.57
C GLU A 113 -13.64 14.89 -2.23
N TRP A 114 -14.65 14.57 -3.04
CA TRP A 114 -14.65 13.36 -3.86
C TRP A 114 -13.42 13.31 -4.78
N ASP A 115 -13.16 14.38 -5.50
CA ASP A 115 -12.03 14.48 -6.44
C ASP A 115 -10.69 14.41 -5.72
N ARG A 116 -10.54 15.12 -4.59
CA ARG A 116 -9.35 15.07 -3.74
C ARG A 116 -9.05 13.65 -3.27
N MET A 117 -10.07 12.96 -2.76
CA MET A 117 -9.96 11.58 -2.29
C MET A 117 -9.54 10.63 -3.41
N ASN A 118 -10.20 10.74 -4.58
CA ASN A 118 -9.92 9.88 -5.72
C ASN A 118 -8.57 10.19 -6.39
N LYS A 119 -8.12 11.44 -6.40
CA LYS A 119 -6.77 11.79 -6.88
C LYS A 119 -5.70 11.03 -6.12
N VAL A 120 -5.79 10.98 -4.79
CA VAL A 120 -4.78 10.34 -3.94
C VAL A 120 -4.98 8.82 -3.88
N ASN A 121 -6.21 8.33 -3.63
CA ASN A 121 -6.45 6.94 -3.30
C ASN A 121 -6.67 6.02 -4.52
N ALA A 122 -6.98 6.57 -5.68
CA ALA A 122 -7.30 5.82 -6.89
C ALA A 122 -6.38 6.18 -8.07
N ARG A 123 -6.39 7.47 -8.50
CA ARG A 123 -5.56 7.93 -9.64
C ARG A 123 -4.07 7.82 -9.32
N GLY A 124 -3.65 8.19 -8.11
CA GLY A 124 -2.25 8.09 -7.68
C GLY A 124 -1.71 6.67 -7.80
N PRO A 125 -2.32 5.65 -7.17
CA PRO A 125 -1.95 4.25 -7.33
C PRO A 125 -1.97 3.74 -8.77
N PHE A 126 -2.91 4.19 -9.60
CA PHE A 126 -2.90 3.88 -11.04
C PHE A 126 -1.62 4.38 -11.70
N LEU A 127 -1.26 5.64 -11.48
CA LEU A 127 -0.05 6.24 -12.05
C LEU A 127 1.23 5.59 -11.50
N MET A 128 1.31 5.34 -10.19
CA MET A 128 2.42 4.62 -9.57
C MET A 128 2.59 3.22 -10.17
N THR A 129 1.49 2.49 -10.33
CA THR A 129 1.48 1.16 -10.95
C THR A 129 1.97 1.24 -12.39
N ARG A 130 1.48 2.21 -13.18
CA ARG A 130 1.88 2.42 -14.57
C ARG A 130 3.39 2.65 -14.69
N GLU A 131 3.94 3.59 -13.94
CA GLU A 131 5.36 3.97 -14.06
C GLU A 131 6.28 2.86 -13.56
N ILE A 132 5.99 2.25 -12.43
CA ILE A 132 6.83 1.17 -11.88
C ILE A 132 6.68 -0.12 -12.69
N ALA A 133 5.50 -0.47 -13.16
CA ALA A 133 5.32 -1.63 -14.03
C ALA A 133 6.09 -1.47 -15.36
N ARG A 134 6.12 -0.27 -15.97
CA ARG A 134 6.97 0.01 -17.13
C ARG A 134 8.44 -0.27 -16.86
N ALA A 135 8.94 0.15 -15.70
CA ALA A 135 10.31 -0.13 -15.30
C ALA A 135 10.55 -1.64 -15.06
N MET A 136 9.61 -2.33 -14.38
CA MET A 136 9.69 -3.77 -14.15
C MET A 136 9.70 -4.56 -15.48
N VAL A 137 8.84 -4.21 -16.43
CA VAL A 137 8.77 -4.83 -17.77
C VAL A 137 10.08 -4.59 -18.52
N ALA A 138 10.60 -3.37 -18.55
CA ALA A 138 11.86 -3.04 -19.20
C ALA A 138 13.06 -3.81 -18.59
N ALA A 139 13.04 -4.06 -17.27
CA ALA A 139 14.06 -4.83 -16.59
C ALA A 139 13.94 -6.35 -16.80
N GLY A 140 12.78 -6.86 -17.22
CA GLY A 140 12.56 -8.29 -17.52
C GLY A 140 12.68 -9.23 -16.33
N GLN A 141 12.57 -8.72 -15.09
CA GLN A 141 12.78 -9.52 -13.87
C GLN A 141 11.48 -9.96 -13.18
N GLY A 142 10.32 -9.57 -13.74
CA GLY A 142 9.04 -9.65 -13.06
C GLY A 142 8.92 -8.64 -11.92
N GLY A 143 7.97 -8.84 -11.02
CA GLY A 143 7.74 -7.92 -9.90
C GLY A 143 6.57 -8.29 -9.02
N ARG A 144 6.33 -7.48 -7.99
CA ARG A 144 5.26 -7.62 -7.02
C ARG A 144 4.60 -6.28 -6.78
N ILE A 145 3.30 -6.21 -6.96
CA ILE A 145 2.49 -5.01 -6.64
C ILE A 145 1.49 -5.41 -5.55
N VAL A 146 1.53 -4.69 -4.44
CA VAL A 146 0.62 -4.90 -3.31
C VAL A 146 -0.18 -3.62 -3.09
N ASN A 147 -1.49 -3.71 -3.24
CA ASN A 147 -2.40 -2.59 -3.05
C ASN A 147 -3.07 -2.66 -1.68
N ILE A 148 -2.99 -1.59 -0.90
CA ILE A 148 -3.61 -1.49 0.42
C ILE A 148 -4.97 -0.80 0.25
N ALA A 149 -6.03 -1.62 0.18
CA ALA A 149 -7.39 -1.14 0.07
C ALA A 149 -8.04 -0.93 1.46
N SER A 150 -9.16 -1.58 1.77
CA SER A 150 -9.82 -1.47 3.08
C SER A 150 -10.85 -2.60 3.27
N ALA A 151 -10.96 -3.12 4.48
CA ALA A 151 -12.04 -4.03 4.88
C ALA A 151 -13.43 -3.37 4.82
N ALA A 152 -13.51 -2.04 4.72
CA ALA A 152 -14.75 -1.32 4.44
C ALA A 152 -15.42 -1.72 3.11
N LEU A 153 -14.70 -2.41 2.21
CA LEU A 153 -15.25 -2.95 0.96
C LEU A 153 -16.06 -4.25 1.17
N VAL A 154 -15.81 -4.98 2.24
CA VAL A 154 -16.38 -6.31 2.48
C VAL A 154 -17.07 -6.45 3.83
N GLY A 155 -16.86 -5.50 4.74
CA GLY A 155 -17.42 -5.48 6.08
C GLY A 155 -18.35 -4.30 6.33
N SER A 156 -18.74 -4.11 7.60
CA SER A 156 -19.50 -2.95 8.03
C SER A 156 -18.66 -1.68 7.97
N ILE A 157 -19.31 -0.53 7.75
CA ILE A 157 -18.68 0.78 7.66
C ILE A 157 -19.24 1.76 8.68
N VAL A 158 -18.59 2.90 8.84
CA VAL A 158 -19.11 4.06 9.54
C VAL A 158 -19.66 5.08 8.56
N LYS A 159 -20.51 6.00 9.06
CA LYS A 159 -21.06 7.10 8.26
C LYS A 159 -19.95 8.01 7.73
N GLY A 160 -20.19 8.60 6.57
CA GLY A 160 -19.31 9.59 5.97
C GLY A 160 -18.16 9.03 5.13
N LEU A 161 -18.11 7.75 4.85
CA LEU A 161 -17.04 7.11 4.08
C LEU A 161 -17.33 6.95 2.58
N ALA A 162 -18.36 7.59 2.01
CA ALA A 162 -18.75 7.38 0.61
C ALA A 162 -17.58 7.61 -0.37
N ALA A 163 -16.89 8.76 -0.28
CA ALA A 163 -15.75 9.07 -1.13
C ALA A 163 -14.57 8.11 -0.87
N TYR A 164 -14.28 7.81 0.40
CA TYR A 164 -13.21 6.87 0.77
C TYR A 164 -13.45 5.47 0.23
N VAL A 165 -14.62 4.88 0.51
CA VAL A 165 -14.95 3.53 0.04
C VAL A 165 -15.01 3.47 -1.48
N GLY A 166 -15.56 4.51 -2.13
CA GLY A 166 -15.54 4.65 -3.59
C GLY A 166 -14.11 4.61 -4.15
N SER A 167 -13.20 5.38 -3.55
CA SER A 167 -11.80 5.44 -3.98
C SER A 167 -11.05 4.11 -3.74
N LYS A 168 -11.31 3.43 -2.61
CA LYS A 168 -10.71 2.10 -2.33
C LYS A 168 -11.34 1.01 -3.19
N GLY A 169 -12.62 1.16 -3.58
CA GLY A 169 -13.26 0.31 -4.58
C GLY A 169 -12.62 0.45 -5.97
N ALA A 170 -12.29 1.67 -6.38
CA ALA A 170 -11.55 1.93 -7.61
C ALA A 170 -10.15 1.28 -7.59
N LEU A 171 -9.40 1.40 -6.48
CA LEU A 171 -8.11 0.73 -6.31
C LEU A 171 -8.25 -0.79 -6.37
N PHE A 172 -9.29 -1.34 -5.76
CA PHE A 172 -9.58 -2.78 -5.79
C PHE A 172 -9.86 -3.27 -7.21
N ALA A 173 -10.69 -2.56 -7.97
CA ALA A 173 -10.98 -2.89 -9.37
C ALA A 173 -9.74 -2.75 -10.26
N LEU A 174 -8.93 -1.69 -10.06
CA LEU A 174 -7.64 -1.51 -10.72
C LEU A 174 -6.71 -2.70 -10.48
N SER A 175 -6.64 -3.21 -9.24
CA SER A 175 -5.79 -4.35 -8.88
C SER A 175 -6.11 -5.57 -9.75
N ARG A 176 -7.41 -5.82 -9.99
CA ARG A 176 -7.87 -6.94 -10.80
C ARG A 176 -7.50 -6.79 -12.27
N ALA A 177 -7.70 -5.61 -12.86
CA ALA A 177 -7.33 -5.33 -14.24
C ALA A 177 -5.81 -5.43 -14.43
N SER A 178 -5.04 -4.80 -13.54
CA SER A 178 -3.58 -4.84 -13.58
C SER A 178 -3.02 -6.26 -13.42
N ALA A 179 -3.65 -7.11 -12.60
CA ALA A 179 -3.22 -8.50 -12.44
C ALA A 179 -3.33 -9.28 -13.76
N LEU A 180 -4.39 -9.05 -14.53
CA LEU A 180 -4.56 -9.67 -15.84
C LEU A 180 -3.54 -9.17 -16.86
N GLU A 181 -3.32 -7.85 -16.92
CA GLU A 181 -2.43 -7.24 -17.92
C GLU A 181 -0.95 -7.48 -17.65
N LEU A 182 -0.56 -7.65 -16.37
CA LEU A 182 0.85 -7.72 -15.98
C LEU A 182 1.37 -9.14 -15.75
N VAL A 183 0.50 -10.15 -15.72
CA VAL A 183 0.90 -11.55 -15.44
C VAL A 183 1.85 -12.12 -16.49
N GLU A 184 1.71 -11.73 -17.76
CA GLU A 184 2.60 -12.18 -18.84
C GLU A 184 4.06 -11.72 -18.65
N TYR A 185 4.27 -10.63 -17.90
CA TYR A 185 5.60 -10.10 -17.55
C TYR A 185 6.15 -10.66 -16.23
N GLY A 186 5.47 -11.67 -15.63
CA GLY A 186 5.87 -12.23 -14.34
C GLY A 186 5.62 -11.29 -13.15
N ILE A 187 4.78 -10.27 -13.32
CA ILE A 187 4.39 -9.32 -12.28
C ILE A 187 3.07 -9.78 -11.67
N THR A 188 3.05 -9.98 -10.34
CA THR A 188 1.82 -10.29 -9.61
C THR A 188 1.24 -9.05 -8.96
N VAL A 189 -0.09 -8.94 -8.91
CA VAL A 189 -0.81 -7.84 -8.25
C VAL A 189 -1.80 -8.42 -7.27
N ASN A 190 -1.65 -8.08 -5.98
CA ASN A 190 -2.52 -8.56 -4.91
C ASN A 190 -2.99 -7.41 -4.02
N THR A 191 -4.05 -7.65 -3.26
CA THR A 191 -4.70 -6.63 -2.43
C THR A 191 -4.78 -7.07 -0.98
N VAL A 192 -4.38 -6.19 -0.06
CA VAL A 192 -4.63 -6.35 1.38
C VAL A 192 -5.79 -5.43 1.77
N LEU A 193 -6.70 -5.94 2.59
CA LEU A 193 -7.83 -5.20 3.16
C LEU A 193 -7.62 -5.03 4.67
N PRO A 194 -6.97 -3.97 5.12
CA PRO A 194 -6.86 -3.69 6.56
C PRO A 194 -8.22 -3.41 7.18
N GLY A 195 -8.44 -3.93 8.37
CA GLY A 195 -9.52 -3.55 9.26
C GLY A 195 -9.19 -2.26 10.03
N GLY A 196 -9.65 -2.17 11.27
CA GLY A 196 -9.30 -1.07 12.16
C GLY A 196 -7.84 -1.16 12.59
N VAL A 197 -7.05 -0.16 12.22
CA VAL A 197 -5.65 0.01 12.64
C VAL A 197 -5.50 1.39 13.27
N ALA A 198 -4.98 1.45 14.49
CA ALA A 198 -4.72 2.72 15.17
C ALA A 198 -3.49 3.39 14.55
N THR A 199 -3.72 4.32 13.62
CA THR A 199 -2.66 5.05 12.92
C THR A 199 -2.79 6.55 13.10
N PRO A 200 -1.69 7.33 12.99
CA PRO A 200 -1.76 8.79 13.01
C PRO A 200 -2.75 9.34 11.97
N GLY A 201 -2.81 8.77 10.78
CA GLY A 201 -3.75 9.19 9.72
C GLY A 201 -5.22 8.94 10.08
N ALA A 202 -5.53 7.80 10.70
CA ALA A 202 -6.90 7.52 11.17
C ALA A 202 -7.33 8.46 12.30
N ILE A 203 -6.40 8.81 13.20
CA ILE A 203 -6.66 9.75 14.31
C ILE A 203 -6.85 11.18 13.78
N ALA A 204 -6.05 11.60 12.81
CA ALA A 204 -6.10 12.94 12.21
C ALA A 204 -7.22 13.12 11.17
N ALA A 205 -7.92 12.05 10.79
CA ALA A 205 -8.98 12.09 9.77
C ALA A 205 -10.10 13.06 10.16
N LYS A 206 -10.39 14.00 9.27
CA LYS A 206 -11.40 15.04 9.47
C LYS A 206 -12.81 14.50 9.21
N GLY A 207 -13.82 15.22 9.73
CA GLY A 207 -15.22 14.95 9.42
C GLY A 207 -16.08 14.67 10.65
N PRO A 208 -17.33 14.21 10.45
CA PRO A 208 -18.28 13.97 11.52
C PRO A 208 -17.78 12.89 12.51
N PRO A 209 -18.36 12.83 13.71
CA PRO A 209 -18.06 11.75 14.66
C PRO A 209 -18.18 10.38 14.04
N VAL A 210 -17.37 9.43 14.52
CA VAL A 210 -17.41 8.05 14.02
C VAL A 210 -18.69 7.39 14.54
N GLU A 211 -19.63 7.11 13.63
CA GLU A 211 -20.90 6.45 13.92
C GLU A 211 -21.17 5.34 12.90
N GLY A 212 -21.84 4.29 13.34
CA GLY A 212 -22.29 3.21 12.48
C GLY A 212 -21.85 1.81 12.95
N PRO A 213 -22.22 0.77 12.21
CA PRO A 213 -21.99 -0.62 12.60
C PRO A 213 -20.52 -0.97 12.87
N ALA A 214 -19.58 -0.30 12.20
CA ALA A 214 -18.16 -0.56 12.34
C ALA A 214 -17.52 -0.02 13.64
N ARG A 215 -18.31 0.54 14.56
CA ARG A 215 -17.80 0.95 15.90
C ARG A 215 -17.51 -0.24 16.82
N ARG A 216 -18.02 -1.40 16.52
CA ARG A 216 -17.73 -2.61 17.32
C ARG A 216 -16.24 -2.94 17.29
N ARG A 217 -15.75 -3.54 18.36
CA ARG A 217 -14.37 -4.03 18.43
C ARG A 217 -14.28 -5.35 17.65
N PRO A 218 -13.27 -5.54 16.79
CA PRO A 218 -13.01 -6.84 16.17
C PRO A 218 -12.75 -7.93 17.22
N PRO A 219 -13.13 -9.19 16.98
CA PRO A 219 -12.93 -10.30 17.94
C PRO A 219 -11.50 -10.48 18.43
N LEU A 220 -10.50 -10.35 17.53
CA LEU A 220 -9.08 -10.44 17.88
C LEU A 220 -8.48 -9.10 18.34
N GLY A 221 -9.27 -8.03 18.35
CA GLY A 221 -8.81 -6.68 18.66
C GLY A 221 -8.47 -5.87 17.42
N MET A 222 -8.01 -4.62 17.67
CA MET A 222 -7.52 -3.74 16.59
C MET A 222 -6.18 -4.25 16.08
N CYS A 223 -5.97 -4.19 14.79
CA CYS A 223 -4.70 -4.52 14.17
C CYS A 223 -3.64 -3.46 14.47
N GLU A 224 -2.40 -3.87 14.49
CA GLU A 224 -1.24 -2.99 14.47
C GLU A 224 -0.65 -2.85 13.06
N PRO A 225 0.14 -1.82 12.77
CA PRO A 225 0.81 -1.65 11.47
C PRO A 225 1.63 -2.87 11.02
N CYS A 226 2.27 -3.59 11.94
CA CYS A 226 3.06 -4.79 11.64
C CYS A 226 2.20 -5.97 11.14
N ASP A 227 0.93 -6.08 11.56
CA ASP A 227 0.03 -7.14 11.06
C ASP A 227 -0.23 -6.96 9.56
N ILE A 228 -0.40 -5.71 9.14
CA ILE A 228 -0.55 -5.37 7.71
C ILE A 228 0.79 -5.54 6.98
N GLY A 229 1.90 -5.22 7.67
CA GLY A 229 3.26 -5.44 7.19
C GLY A 229 3.53 -6.91 6.85
N ALA A 230 3.13 -7.83 7.71
CA ALA A 230 3.29 -9.27 7.51
C ALA A 230 2.52 -9.77 6.27
N ALA A 231 1.28 -9.31 6.08
CA ALA A 231 0.47 -9.66 4.90
C ALA A 231 1.05 -9.09 3.59
N ALA A 232 1.53 -7.84 3.62
CA ALA A 232 2.19 -7.22 2.48
C ALA A 232 3.51 -7.94 2.14
N LEU A 233 4.30 -8.30 3.15
CA LEU A 233 5.53 -9.08 3.00
C LEU A 233 5.24 -10.43 2.32
N PHE A 234 4.22 -11.16 2.75
CA PHE A 234 3.85 -12.43 2.11
C PHE A 234 3.67 -12.26 0.60
N PHE A 235 2.86 -11.30 0.16
CA PHE A 235 2.63 -11.05 -1.27
C PHE A 235 3.87 -10.51 -2.00
N ALA A 236 4.78 -9.82 -1.31
CA ALA A 236 5.99 -9.23 -1.88
C ALA A 236 7.08 -10.26 -2.18
N THR A 237 7.03 -11.43 -1.55
CA THR A 237 8.14 -12.41 -1.56
C THR A 237 8.02 -13.46 -2.67
N PRO A 238 9.09 -14.20 -2.97
CA PRO A 238 9.05 -15.35 -3.85
C PRO A 238 8.10 -16.47 -3.40
N ALA A 239 7.72 -16.51 -2.10
CA ALA A 239 6.73 -17.45 -1.59
C ALA A 239 5.37 -17.30 -2.27
N ALA A 240 5.00 -16.10 -2.70
CA ALA A 240 3.75 -15.78 -3.39
C ALA A 240 3.88 -15.76 -4.93
N ARG A 241 4.91 -16.37 -5.53
CA ARG A 241 5.18 -16.26 -6.97
C ARG A 241 4.06 -16.72 -7.91
N TYR A 242 3.17 -17.59 -7.46
CA TYR A 242 2.00 -18.07 -8.20
C TYR A 242 0.67 -17.48 -7.68
N ILE A 243 0.75 -16.40 -6.88
CA ILE A 243 -0.40 -15.76 -6.27
C ILE A 243 -0.57 -14.39 -6.92
N THR A 244 -1.60 -14.21 -7.71
CA THR A 244 -2.01 -12.92 -8.31
C THR A 244 -3.50 -12.75 -8.25
N ASN A 245 -4.00 -11.52 -8.27
CA ASN A 245 -5.41 -11.17 -8.14
C ASN A 245 -6.07 -11.72 -6.85
N GLN A 246 -5.29 -11.94 -5.80
CA GLN A 246 -5.82 -12.41 -4.53
C GLN A 246 -6.06 -11.24 -3.57
N VAL A 247 -6.98 -11.47 -2.66
CA VAL A 247 -7.42 -10.50 -1.66
C VAL A 247 -7.27 -11.14 -0.29
N LEU A 248 -6.59 -10.43 0.61
CA LEU A 248 -6.39 -10.87 2.00
C LEU A 248 -6.92 -9.80 2.96
N ALA A 249 -7.98 -10.13 3.70
CA ALA A 249 -8.44 -9.30 4.80
C ALA A 249 -7.55 -9.53 6.04
N VAL A 250 -7.09 -8.43 6.64
CA VAL A 250 -6.35 -8.41 7.90
C VAL A 250 -7.14 -7.47 8.82
N ASP A 251 -8.16 -8.00 9.49
CA ASP A 251 -9.19 -7.20 10.13
C ASP A 251 -9.59 -7.69 11.54
N GLY A 252 -8.83 -8.62 12.10
CA GLY A 252 -9.09 -9.18 13.42
C GLY A 252 -10.43 -9.94 13.52
N GLY A 253 -10.94 -10.44 12.39
CA GLY A 253 -12.24 -11.13 12.31
C GLY A 253 -13.44 -10.20 12.20
N PHE A 254 -13.21 -8.91 11.96
CA PHE A 254 -14.28 -7.92 11.87
C PHE A 254 -15.33 -8.23 10.79
N SER A 255 -14.91 -8.72 9.63
CA SER A 255 -15.81 -8.99 8.48
C SER A 255 -16.73 -10.20 8.67
N VAL A 256 -16.46 -11.07 9.65
CA VAL A 256 -17.22 -12.31 9.89
C VAL A 256 -18.11 -12.25 11.13
N THR A 257 -18.26 -11.10 11.76
CA THR A 257 -19.05 -10.91 13.00
C THR A 257 -20.07 -9.78 12.89
#